data_9a7d01742a9e71e811524546f4dd0210
#
_entry.id   9a7d01742a9e71e811524546f4dd0210
#
_cell.length_a   1.000
_cell.length_b   1.000
_cell.length_c   1.000
_cell.angle_alpha   90.00
_cell.angle_beta   90.00
_cell.angle_gamma   90.00
#
_symmetry.space_group_name_H-M   'P 1'
#
loop_
_entity.id
_entity.type
_entity.pdbx_description
1 polymer ?
#
loop_
_entity_poly.entity_id
_entity_poly.type
_entity_poly.pdbx_seq_one_letter_code
_entity_poly.pdbx_strand_id
1 'polypeptide(L)'
;RTAVEKEVLYEIFADLGEAERRQMVERLEKNLQEQEKYRDEADYFGRFPDLDADFHKIMIDSVGRSAMMRMLDSLMLHLSRWRNFDVAFDNRVPQLIEEHKKIVAAIREGNIQKAQECMGEHLETITAIADRATAKYPTYFKNG
;
A
#
# COMPACT_ATOMS: atom_id res chain seq x y z
N ARG A 1 -0.83 9.85 -6.92
CA ARG A 1 -0.90 8.45 -6.53
C ARG A 1 -2.28 8.03 -6.03
N THR A 2 -2.88 8.83 -5.15
CA THR A 2 -4.22 8.53 -4.62
C THR A 2 -5.25 8.38 -5.75
N ALA A 3 -5.26 9.30 -6.70
CA ALA A 3 -6.19 9.25 -7.84
C ALA A 3 -5.98 7.98 -8.67
N VAL A 4 -4.73 7.57 -8.88
CA VAL A 4 -4.38 6.37 -9.65
C VAL A 4 -4.87 5.11 -8.92
N GLU A 5 -4.62 4.98 -7.63
CA GLU A 5 -5.01 3.78 -6.90
C GLU A 5 -6.53 3.70 -6.71
N LYS A 6 -7.22 4.83 -6.58
CA LYS A 6 -8.70 4.84 -6.58
C LYS A 6 -9.27 4.41 -7.92
N GLU A 7 -8.64 4.83 -9.03
CA GLU A 7 -9.04 4.41 -10.36
C GLU A 7 -8.80 2.91 -10.56
N VAL A 8 -7.68 2.38 -10.06
CA VAL A 8 -7.40 0.94 -10.09
C VAL A 8 -8.51 0.18 -9.36
N LEU A 9 -8.93 0.66 -8.19
CA LEU A 9 -10.04 0.03 -7.45
C LEU A 9 -11.33 0.07 -8.26
N TYR A 10 -11.63 1.19 -8.91
CA TYR A 10 -12.80 1.28 -9.78
C TYR A 10 -12.75 0.21 -10.87
N GLU A 11 -11.62 0.07 -11.54
CA GLU A 11 -11.43 -0.90 -12.61
C GLU A 11 -11.51 -2.35 -12.13
N ILE A 12 -11.06 -2.63 -10.90
CA ILE A 12 -11.20 -3.95 -10.30
C ILE A 12 -12.68 -4.34 -10.23
N PHE A 13 -13.53 -3.43 -9.81
CA PHE A 13 -14.96 -3.72 -9.73
C PHE A 13 -15.66 -3.69 -11.07
N ALA A 14 -15.22 -2.83 -12.00
CA ALA A 14 -15.86 -2.67 -13.30
C ALA A 14 -15.45 -3.74 -14.31
N ASP A 15 -14.17 -4.09 -14.34
CA ASP A 15 -13.58 -4.87 -15.44
C ASP A 15 -13.22 -6.30 -15.06
N LEU A 16 -12.92 -6.59 -13.80
CA LEU A 16 -12.60 -7.96 -13.41
C LEU A 16 -13.85 -8.79 -13.19
N GLY A 17 -13.83 -10.01 -13.71
CA GLY A 17 -14.86 -11.00 -13.40
C GLY A 17 -14.78 -11.42 -11.94
N GLU A 18 -15.86 -12.06 -11.47
CA GLU A 18 -15.94 -12.50 -10.07
C GLU A 18 -14.81 -13.46 -9.71
N ALA A 19 -14.50 -14.42 -10.59
CA ALA A 19 -13.43 -15.39 -10.37
C ALA A 19 -12.05 -14.72 -10.30
N GLU A 20 -11.79 -13.78 -11.21
CA GLU A 20 -10.52 -13.05 -11.23
C GLU A 20 -10.34 -12.19 -9.99
N ARG A 21 -11.41 -11.53 -9.55
CA ARG A 21 -11.40 -10.71 -8.35
C ARG A 21 -11.16 -11.57 -7.11
N ARG A 22 -11.77 -12.76 -7.07
CA ARG A 22 -11.57 -13.71 -5.97
C ARG A 22 -10.10 -14.16 -5.90
N GLN A 23 -9.50 -14.48 -7.04
CA GLN A 23 -8.09 -14.87 -7.10
C GLN A 23 -7.18 -13.74 -6.63
N MET A 24 -7.49 -12.52 -7.03
CA MET A 24 -6.74 -11.35 -6.57
C MET A 24 -6.83 -11.18 -5.05
N VAL A 25 -8.05 -11.30 -4.50
CA VAL A 25 -8.25 -11.20 -3.05
C VAL A 25 -7.47 -12.29 -2.31
N GLU A 26 -7.45 -13.53 -2.83
CA GLU A 26 -6.66 -14.60 -2.24
C GLU A 26 -5.16 -14.26 -2.18
N ARG A 27 -4.64 -13.65 -3.25
CA ARG A 27 -3.24 -13.21 -3.28
C ARG A 27 -2.98 -12.09 -2.27
N LEU A 28 -3.90 -11.15 -2.14
CA LEU A 28 -3.80 -10.08 -1.14
C LEU A 28 -3.83 -10.65 0.27
N GLU A 29 -4.67 -11.63 0.53
CA GLU A 29 -4.75 -12.27 1.84
C GLU A 29 -3.49 -13.03 2.20
N LYS A 30 -2.87 -13.73 1.24
CA LYS A 30 -1.58 -14.38 1.46
C LYS A 30 -0.50 -13.36 1.80
N ASN A 31 -0.52 -12.24 1.09
CA ASN A 31 0.40 -11.14 1.37
C ASN A 31 0.19 -10.60 2.79
N LEU A 32 -1.07 -10.42 3.21
CA LEU A 32 -1.38 -9.96 4.57
C LEU A 32 -0.88 -10.94 5.63
N GLN A 33 -1.01 -12.25 5.39
CA GLN A 33 -0.49 -13.27 6.31
C GLN A 33 1.02 -13.14 6.48
N GLU A 34 1.74 -12.86 5.39
CA GLU A 34 3.17 -12.61 5.46
C GLU A 34 3.49 -11.30 6.20
N GLN A 35 2.70 -10.24 5.98
CA GLN A 35 2.87 -8.99 6.70
C GLN A 35 2.72 -9.17 8.20
N GLU A 36 1.78 -10.00 8.64
CA GLU A 36 1.53 -10.25 10.06
C GLU A 36 2.75 -10.78 10.79
N LYS A 37 3.62 -11.50 10.11
CA LYS A 37 4.86 -12.03 10.71
C LYS A 37 5.79 -10.92 11.18
N TYR A 38 5.62 -9.71 10.64
CA TYR A 38 6.49 -8.57 10.94
C TYR A 38 5.81 -7.52 11.82
N ARG A 39 4.60 -7.81 12.33
CA ARG A 39 3.80 -6.85 13.11
C ARG A 39 4.56 -6.28 14.31
N ASP A 40 5.23 -7.15 15.03
CA ASP A 40 5.90 -6.78 16.28
C ASP A 40 7.41 -6.68 16.14
N GLU A 41 7.93 -6.75 14.91
CA GLU A 41 9.36 -6.66 14.70
C GLU A 41 9.86 -5.24 14.82
N ALA A 42 10.87 -5.05 15.66
CA ALA A 42 11.54 -3.78 15.81
C ALA A 42 12.39 -3.45 14.58
N ASP A 43 12.84 -4.47 13.85
CA ASP A 43 13.67 -4.30 12.66
C ASP A 43 12.82 -4.21 11.41
N TYR A 44 12.46 -3.00 11.06
CA TYR A 44 11.67 -2.71 9.88
C TYR A 44 12.44 -2.91 8.57
N PHE A 45 13.76 -2.93 8.63
CA PHE A 45 14.60 -3.08 7.45
C PHE A 45 14.56 -4.49 6.84
N GLY A 46 13.73 -5.38 7.38
CA GLY A 46 13.53 -6.70 6.83
C GLY A 46 12.58 -6.69 5.64
N ARG A 47 11.66 -7.62 5.65
CA ARG A 47 10.82 -7.95 4.49
C ARG A 47 9.55 -7.11 4.36
N PHE A 48 9.15 -6.38 5.40
CA PHE A 48 7.86 -5.67 5.39
C PHE A 48 7.75 -4.63 4.27
N PRO A 49 8.78 -3.80 3.98
CA PRO A 49 8.67 -2.84 2.89
C PRO A 49 8.39 -3.49 1.53
N ASP A 50 8.98 -4.64 1.26
CA ASP A 50 8.76 -5.38 0.03
C ASP A 50 7.34 -5.92 -0.03
N LEU A 51 6.84 -6.46 1.08
CA LEU A 51 5.47 -6.98 1.17
C LEU A 51 4.44 -5.86 0.99
N ASP A 52 4.68 -4.70 1.55
CA ASP A 52 3.83 -3.54 1.39
C ASP A 52 3.77 -3.08 -0.08
N ALA A 53 4.92 -3.00 -0.74
CA ALA A 53 4.99 -2.68 -2.15
C ALA A 53 4.26 -3.73 -3.00
N ASP A 54 4.46 -5.00 -2.72
CA ASP A 54 3.80 -6.10 -3.43
C ASP A 54 2.29 -6.08 -3.24
N PHE A 55 1.81 -5.68 -2.07
CA PHE A 55 0.37 -5.55 -1.80
C PHE A 55 -0.30 -4.62 -2.82
N HIS A 56 0.26 -3.43 -3.00
CA HIS A 56 -0.26 -2.47 -3.97
C HIS A 56 -0.08 -2.95 -5.41
N LYS A 57 1.04 -3.60 -5.69
CA LYS A 57 1.35 -4.13 -7.02
C LYS A 57 0.34 -5.20 -7.47
N ILE A 58 -0.09 -6.07 -6.57
CA ILE A 58 -1.08 -7.09 -6.88
C ILE A 58 -2.35 -6.46 -7.45
N MET A 59 -2.82 -5.38 -6.84
CA MET A 59 -4.02 -4.69 -7.31
C MET A 59 -3.79 -4.00 -8.65
N ILE A 60 -2.70 -3.28 -8.81
CA ILE A 60 -2.39 -2.55 -10.04
C ILE A 60 -2.21 -3.52 -11.21
N ASP A 61 -1.48 -4.61 -11.00
CA ASP A 61 -1.24 -5.60 -12.05
C ASP A 61 -2.52 -6.34 -12.46
N SER A 62 -3.48 -6.48 -11.55
CA SER A 62 -4.72 -7.20 -11.83
C SER A 62 -5.55 -6.55 -12.93
N VAL A 63 -5.42 -5.25 -13.13
CA VAL A 63 -6.16 -4.51 -14.16
C VAL A 63 -5.27 -4.11 -15.36
N GLY A 64 -4.08 -4.70 -15.46
CA GLY A 64 -3.20 -4.46 -16.60
C GLY A 64 -2.58 -3.06 -16.63
N ARG A 65 -2.44 -2.44 -15.48
CA ARG A 65 -1.85 -1.08 -15.36
C ARG A 65 -0.35 -1.09 -15.16
N SER A 66 0.33 -2.16 -15.57
CA SER A 66 1.78 -2.30 -15.37
C SER A 66 2.60 -1.15 -15.94
N ALA A 67 2.14 -0.58 -17.08
CA ALA A 67 2.83 0.57 -17.66
C ALA A 67 2.77 1.80 -16.75
N MET A 68 1.58 2.06 -16.18
CA MET A 68 1.39 3.15 -15.23
C MET A 68 2.20 2.92 -13.96
N MET A 69 2.29 1.67 -13.54
CA MET A 69 3.11 1.29 -12.39
C MET A 69 4.59 1.61 -12.60
N ARG A 70 5.13 1.35 -13.78
CA ARG A 70 6.52 1.72 -14.10
C ARG A 70 6.75 3.22 -13.96
N MET A 71 5.76 4.03 -14.33
CA MET A 71 5.84 5.48 -14.13
C MET A 71 5.83 5.88 -12.67
N LEU A 72 5.20 5.07 -11.82
CA LEU A 72 5.10 5.34 -10.38
C LEU A 72 6.23 4.69 -9.57
N ASP A 73 7.04 3.81 -10.18
CA ASP A 73 8.09 3.08 -9.47
C ASP A 73 9.04 4.00 -8.71
N SER A 74 9.48 5.09 -9.33
CA SER A 74 10.37 6.04 -8.67
C SER A 74 9.69 6.73 -7.51
N LEU A 75 8.39 7.07 -7.65
CA LEU A 75 7.60 7.64 -6.56
C LEU A 75 7.40 6.65 -5.42
N MET A 76 7.14 5.38 -5.75
CA MET A 76 6.98 4.33 -4.75
C MET A 76 8.27 4.07 -3.98
N LEU A 77 9.41 4.04 -4.66
CA LEU A 77 10.72 3.92 -4.01
C LEU A 77 10.96 5.07 -3.04
N HIS A 78 10.63 6.28 -3.46
CA HIS A 78 10.79 7.48 -2.66
C HIS A 78 9.92 7.41 -1.39
N LEU A 79 8.66 7.05 -1.54
CA LEU A 79 7.73 6.88 -0.43
C LEU A 79 8.15 5.75 0.50
N SER A 80 8.71 4.66 -0.03
CA SER A 80 9.21 3.55 0.77
C SER A 80 10.37 3.97 1.68
N ARG A 81 11.24 4.85 1.19
CA ARG A 81 12.35 5.37 1.99
C ARG A 81 11.83 6.17 3.18
N TRP A 82 10.89 7.08 2.94
CA TRP A 82 10.27 7.87 4.00
C TRP A 82 9.53 7.00 5.01
N ARG A 83 8.78 6.02 4.49
CA ARG A 83 8.04 5.08 5.31
C ARG A 83 8.97 4.26 6.21
N ASN A 84 10.12 3.82 5.67
CA ASN A 84 11.10 3.07 6.43
C ASN A 84 11.62 3.86 7.64
N PHE A 85 11.88 5.16 7.46
CA PHE A 85 12.33 6.01 8.57
C PHE A 85 11.30 6.11 9.68
N ASP A 86 10.06 6.47 9.32
CA ASP A 86 9.02 6.71 10.33
C ASP A 86 8.62 5.42 11.04
N VAL A 87 8.48 4.33 10.30
CA VAL A 87 8.11 3.04 10.88
C VAL A 87 9.20 2.51 11.80
N ALA A 88 10.48 2.68 11.43
CA ALA A 88 11.60 2.25 12.27
C ALA A 88 11.61 2.98 13.61
N PHE A 89 11.19 4.25 13.65
CA PHE A 89 11.20 5.05 14.88
C PHE A 89 9.89 4.98 15.65
N ASP A 90 8.74 4.98 14.95
CA ASP A 90 7.42 5.08 15.58
C ASP A 90 6.64 3.75 15.55
N ASN A 91 7.21 2.69 14.97
CA ASN A 91 6.59 1.38 14.86
C ASN A 91 5.18 1.43 14.24
N ARG A 92 5.11 1.90 13.00
CA ARG A 92 3.86 2.06 12.26
C ARG A 92 3.38 0.79 11.55
N VAL A 93 4.15 -0.30 11.62
CA VAL A 93 3.80 -1.56 10.93
C VAL A 93 2.41 -2.06 11.32
N PRO A 94 2.04 -2.13 12.62
CA PRO A 94 0.69 -2.58 12.98
C PRO A 94 -0.41 -1.73 12.35
N GLN A 95 -0.26 -0.41 12.32
CA GLN A 95 -1.24 0.49 11.72
C GLN A 95 -1.39 0.23 10.22
N LEU A 96 -0.26 0.09 9.52
CA LEU A 96 -0.27 -0.14 8.07
C LEU A 96 -0.95 -1.48 7.74
N ILE A 97 -0.69 -2.52 8.53
CA ILE A 97 -1.33 -3.82 8.35
C ILE A 97 -2.85 -3.71 8.51
N GLU A 98 -3.32 -3.02 9.56
CA GLU A 98 -4.75 -2.84 9.77
C GLU A 98 -5.41 -2.05 8.64
N GLU A 99 -4.73 -1.04 8.11
CA GLU A 99 -5.23 -0.29 6.96
C GLU A 99 -5.34 -1.17 5.72
N HIS A 100 -4.35 -2.02 5.46
CA HIS A 100 -4.41 -2.98 4.36
C HIS A 100 -5.58 -3.95 4.52
N LYS A 101 -5.81 -4.45 5.73
CA LYS A 101 -6.93 -5.37 6.01
C LYS A 101 -8.28 -4.74 5.70
N LYS A 102 -8.46 -3.46 6.02
CA LYS A 102 -9.70 -2.74 5.73
C LYS A 102 -9.97 -2.65 4.24
N ILE A 103 -8.92 -2.39 3.45
CA ILE A 103 -9.03 -2.34 2.00
C ILE A 103 -9.49 -3.70 1.45
N VAL A 104 -8.83 -4.77 1.86
CA VAL A 104 -9.17 -6.12 1.40
C VAL A 104 -10.59 -6.51 1.80
N ALA A 105 -10.99 -6.20 3.03
CA ALA A 105 -12.35 -6.49 3.50
C ALA A 105 -13.41 -5.77 2.65
N ALA A 106 -13.19 -4.51 2.30
CA ALA A 106 -14.09 -3.75 1.45
C ALA A 106 -14.18 -4.33 0.03
N ILE A 107 -13.06 -4.78 -0.53
CA ILE A 107 -13.03 -5.44 -1.83
C ILE A 107 -13.82 -6.75 -1.77
N ARG A 108 -13.62 -7.55 -0.72
CA ARG A 108 -14.32 -8.81 -0.53
C ARG A 108 -15.83 -8.60 -0.41
N GLU A 109 -16.26 -7.56 0.28
CA GLU A 109 -17.67 -7.21 0.41
C GLU A 109 -18.29 -6.72 -0.89
N GLY A 110 -17.47 -6.37 -1.87
CA GLY A 110 -17.94 -5.77 -3.13
C GLY A 110 -18.34 -4.31 -2.98
N ASN A 111 -17.86 -3.64 -1.94
CA ASN A 111 -18.19 -2.24 -1.67
C ASN A 111 -17.08 -1.33 -2.19
N ILE A 112 -17.24 -0.86 -3.43
CA ILE A 112 -16.24 -0.04 -4.12
C ILE A 112 -16.01 1.29 -3.39
N GLN A 113 -17.07 1.94 -2.95
CA GLN A 113 -16.94 3.24 -2.29
C GLN A 113 -16.12 3.13 -1.00
N LYS A 114 -16.43 2.11 -0.21
CA LYS A 114 -15.69 1.84 1.03
C LYS A 114 -14.22 1.50 0.74
N ALA A 115 -13.97 0.71 -0.30
CA ALA A 115 -12.59 0.37 -0.69
C ALA A 115 -11.81 1.63 -1.08
N GLN A 116 -12.41 2.53 -1.85
CA GLN A 116 -11.78 3.78 -2.24
C GLN A 116 -11.53 4.69 -1.04
N GLU A 117 -12.48 4.78 -0.11
CA GLU A 117 -12.30 5.56 1.11
C GLU A 117 -11.16 5.02 1.96
N CYS A 118 -11.12 3.71 2.17
CA CYS A 118 -10.04 3.07 2.94
C CYS A 118 -8.68 3.28 2.27
N MET A 119 -8.62 3.17 0.95
CA MET A 119 -7.38 3.42 0.22
C MET A 119 -6.94 4.88 0.36
N GLY A 120 -7.87 5.82 0.26
CA GLY A 120 -7.58 7.24 0.43
C GLY A 120 -7.00 7.54 1.80
N GLU A 121 -7.62 7.03 2.85
CA GLU A 121 -7.14 7.21 4.22
C GLU A 121 -5.74 6.60 4.41
N HIS A 122 -5.52 5.41 3.83
CA HIS A 122 -4.23 4.74 3.89
C HIS A 122 -3.12 5.56 3.23
N LEU A 123 -3.40 6.13 2.06
CA LEU A 123 -2.43 6.95 1.34
C LEU A 123 -2.19 8.28 2.05
N GLU A 124 -3.18 8.83 2.74
CA GLU A 124 -2.99 10.01 3.60
C GLU A 124 -2.05 9.70 4.77
N THR A 125 -2.19 8.52 5.37
CA THR A 125 -1.26 8.07 6.42
C THR A 125 0.17 8.04 5.89
N ILE A 126 0.37 7.49 4.69
CA ILE A 126 1.69 7.44 4.05
C ILE A 126 2.25 8.83 3.82
N THR A 127 1.42 9.76 3.36
CA THR A 127 1.83 11.15 3.13
C THR A 127 2.23 11.82 4.44
N ALA A 128 1.46 11.61 5.50
CA ALA A 128 1.79 12.16 6.83
C ALA A 128 3.12 11.61 7.36
N ILE A 129 3.38 10.32 7.13
CA ILE A 129 4.65 9.69 7.50
C ILE A 129 5.80 10.35 6.74
N ALA A 130 5.64 10.55 5.43
CA ALA A 130 6.65 11.18 4.58
C ALA A 130 6.93 12.62 5.04
N ASP A 131 5.89 13.38 5.35
CA ASP A 131 6.02 14.77 5.82
C ASP A 131 6.79 14.83 7.14
N ARG A 132 6.50 13.93 8.08
CA ARG A 132 7.21 13.87 9.35
C ARG A 132 8.67 13.47 9.17
N ALA A 133 8.95 12.52 8.30
CA ALA A 133 10.32 12.10 8.02
C ALA A 133 11.12 13.25 7.41
N THR A 134 10.53 14.02 6.50
CA THR A 134 11.17 15.20 5.90
C THR A 134 11.44 16.27 6.95
N ALA A 135 10.52 16.50 7.89
CA ALA A 135 10.69 17.46 8.97
C ALA A 135 11.80 17.06 9.94
N LYS A 136 11.90 15.74 10.26
CA LYS A 136 12.95 15.24 11.18
C LYS A 136 14.32 15.20 10.53
N TYR A 137 14.40 14.94 9.23
CA TYR A 137 15.65 14.74 8.51
C TYR A 137 15.69 15.55 7.21
N PRO A 138 15.59 16.89 7.30
CA PRO A 138 15.46 17.72 6.10
C PRO A 138 16.65 17.63 5.15
N THR A 139 17.86 17.45 5.68
CA THR A 139 19.07 17.32 4.86
C THR A 139 19.11 16.00 4.08
N TYR A 140 18.49 14.96 4.61
CA TYR A 140 18.46 13.64 3.99
C TYR A 140 17.64 13.63 2.70
N PHE A 141 16.57 14.44 2.62
CA PHE A 141 15.67 14.50 1.48
C PHE A 141 15.92 15.71 0.58
N LYS A 142 16.93 16.50 0.87
CA LYS A 142 17.18 17.79 0.21
C LYS A 142 17.38 17.68 -1.30
N ASN A 143 18.01 16.60 -1.78
CA ASN A 143 18.32 16.38 -3.18
C ASN A 143 17.53 15.20 -3.77
N GLY A 144 16.51 14.75 -3.09
CA GLY A 144 15.71 13.63 -3.49
C GLY A 144 14.42 14.04 -4.15
#